data_d95f38e0659b2aa00b8b18eda3ae7f98
#
_entry.id   d95f38e0659b2aa00b8b18eda3ae7f98
#
_cell.length_a   1.000
_cell.length_b   1.000
_cell.length_c   1.000
_cell.angle_alpha   90.00
_cell.angle_beta   90.00
_cell.angle_gamma   90.00
#
_symmetry.space_group_name_H-M   'P 1'
#
loop_
_entity.id
_entity.type
_entity.pdbx_description
1 polymer ?
#
loop_
_entity_poly.entity_id
_entity_poly.type
_entity_poly.pdbx_seq_one_letter_code
_entity_poly.pdbx_strand_id
1 'polypeptide(L)' 'MVDARGYSCPTPVIMVQKAVKDGAPATLEVAVDNQCSVENVTRFARNAGYQVQVSDLAGDFKLTLTK' A
#
# COMPACT_ATOMS: atom_id res chain seq x y z
N MET A 1 8.68 -4.57 4.01
CA MET A 1 7.61 -3.58 4.12
C MET A 1 7.94 -2.34 3.30
N VAL A 2 6.95 -1.78 2.64
CA VAL A 2 7.11 -0.53 1.90
C VAL A 2 6.75 0.63 2.82
N ASP A 3 7.70 1.49 3.14
CA ASP A 3 7.45 2.67 3.97
C ASP A 3 7.24 3.88 3.05
N ALA A 4 5.98 4.22 2.84
CA ALA A 4 5.59 5.34 1.99
C ALA A 4 5.11 6.55 2.79
N ARG A 5 5.41 6.59 4.08
CA ARG A 5 5.07 7.76 4.92
C ARG A 5 5.92 8.95 4.51
N GLY A 6 5.33 10.13 4.56
CA GLY A 6 6.00 11.36 4.16
C GLY A 6 5.93 11.65 2.67
N TYR A 7 5.31 10.78 1.87
CA TYR A 7 5.11 11.00 0.44
C TYR A 7 3.65 11.34 0.16
N SER A 8 3.43 12.21 -0.80
CA SER A 8 2.08 12.57 -1.23
C SER A 8 1.64 11.72 -2.43
N CYS A 9 0.31 11.61 -2.64
CA CYS A 9 -0.23 10.92 -3.80
C CYS A 9 0.31 11.55 -5.09
N PRO A 10 0.65 10.73 -6.12
CA PRO A 10 0.45 9.28 -6.22
C PRO A 10 1.70 8.46 -5.87
N THR A 11 2.71 9.06 -5.22
CA THR A 11 4.00 8.39 -4.96
C THR A 11 3.85 7.06 -4.20
N PRO A 12 3.02 6.95 -3.13
CA PRO A 12 2.88 5.67 -2.45
C PRO A 12 2.40 4.54 -3.37
N VAL A 13 1.46 4.82 -4.26
CA VAL A 13 0.96 3.80 -5.18
C VAL A 13 2.03 3.38 -6.18
N ILE A 14 2.90 4.29 -6.59
CA ILE A 14 4.02 3.98 -7.48
C ILE A 14 5.02 3.07 -6.76
N MET A 15 5.29 3.33 -5.49
CA MET A 15 6.17 2.47 -4.69
C MET A 15 5.62 1.06 -4.57
N VAL A 16 4.32 0.92 -4.37
CA VAL A 16 3.66 -0.38 -4.30
C VAL A 16 3.71 -1.07 -5.66
N GLN A 17 3.49 -0.35 -6.75
CA GLN A 17 3.60 -0.90 -8.10
C GLN A 17 4.97 -1.51 -8.34
N LYS A 18 6.03 -0.82 -7.93
CA LYS A 18 7.39 -1.33 -8.07
C LYS A 18 7.59 -2.61 -7.26
N ALA A 19 7.12 -2.63 -6.02
CA ALA A 19 7.25 -3.81 -5.17
C ALA A 19 6.52 -5.02 -5.76
N VAL A 20 5.36 -4.80 -6.35
CA VAL A 20 4.59 -5.87 -7.01
C VAL A 20 5.30 -6.35 -8.27
N LYS A 21 5.87 -5.45 -9.06
CA LYS A 21 6.60 -5.82 -10.27
C LYS A 21 7.87 -6.62 -9.96
N ASP A 22 8.52 -6.31 -8.84
CA ASP A 22 9.81 -6.91 -8.48
C ASP A 22 9.69 -8.34 -7.96
N GLY A 23 8.52 -8.91 -7.86
CA GLY A 23 8.40 -10.28 -7.40
C GLY A 23 7.00 -10.71 -7.06
N ALA A 24 6.03 -9.85 -7.24
CA ALA A 24 4.62 -10.14 -6.95
C ALA A 24 4.47 -10.92 -5.63
N PRO A 25 4.92 -10.38 -4.50
CA PRO A 25 4.91 -11.12 -3.23
C PRO A 25 3.48 -11.54 -2.85
N ALA A 26 3.36 -12.69 -2.21
CA ALA A 26 2.05 -13.16 -1.73
C ALA A 26 1.51 -12.28 -0.61
N THR A 27 2.39 -11.67 0.18
CA THR A 27 2.04 -10.74 1.25
C THR A 27 2.94 -9.53 1.16
N LEU A 28 2.34 -8.33 1.23
CA LEU A 28 3.09 -7.09 1.19
C LEU A 28 2.48 -6.13 2.20
N GLU A 29 3.31 -5.51 3.02
CA GLU A 29 2.87 -4.48 3.96
C GLU A 29 3.30 -3.10 3.47
N VAL A 30 2.39 -2.14 3.56
CA VAL A 30 2.63 -0.77 3.11
C VAL A 30 2.23 0.19 4.22
N ALA A 31 3.13 1.11 4.58
CA ALA A 31 2.83 2.16 5.55
C ALA A 31 2.64 3.49 4.82
N VAL A 32 1.54 4.17 5.11
CA VAL A 32 1.23 5.50 4.56
C VAL A 32 0.73 6.40 5.68
N ASP A 33 0.68 7.70 5.44
CA ASP A 33 0.31 8.66 6.47
C ASP A 33 -0.88 9.54 6.10
N ASN A 34 -1.64 9.19 5.06
CA ASN A 34 -2.80 9.97 4.67
C ASN A 34 -3.86 9.09 3.99
N GLN A 35 -5.11 9.55 4.07
CA GLN A 35 -6.26 8.79 3.56
C GLN A 35 -6.23 8.65 2.05
N CYS A 36 -5.75 9.65 1.33
CA CYS A 36 -5.65 9.60 -0.12
C CYS A 36 -4.76 8.44 -0.58
N SER A 37 -3.63 8.27 0.09
CA SER A 37 -2.73 7.15 -0.19
C SER A 37 -3.37 5.80 0.13
N VAL A 38 -4.10 5.71 1.25
CA VAL A 38 -4.83 4.50 1.61
C VAL A 38 -5.78 4.10 0.47
N GLU A 39 -6.58 5.03 -0.02
CA GLU A 39 -7.56 4.74 -1.06
C GLU A 39 -6.89 4.34 -2.37
N ASN A 40 -5.85 5.05 -2.78
CA ASN A 40 -5.18 4.78 -4.04
C ASN A 40 -4.43 3.44 -4.03
N VAL A 41 -3.73 3.14 -2.94
CA VAL A 41 -3.02 1.86 -2.80
C VAL A 41 -4.03 0.71 -2.75
N THR A 42 -5.13 0.88 -2.02
CA THR A 42 -6.18 -0.13 -1.93
C THR A 42 -6.76 -0.44 -3.32
N ARG A 43 -7.06 0.59 -4.08
CA ARG A 43 -7.60 0.41 -5.43
C ARG A 43 -6.63 -0.32 -6.33
N PHE A 44 -5.36 0.08 -6.33
CA PHE A 44 -4.34 -0.58 -7.13
C PHE A 44 -4.18 -2.04 -6.72
N ALA A 45 -4.11 -2.31 -5.42
CA ALA A 45 -3.89 -3.66 -4.93
C ALA A 45 -5.05 -4.59 -5.30
N ARG A 46 -6.28 -4.12 -5.17
CA ARG A 46 -7.46 -4.92 -5.55
C ARG A 46 -7.46 -5.22 -7.04
N ASN A 47 -7.09 -4.27 -7.86
CA ASN A 47 -6.98 -4.48 -9.31
C ASN A 47 -5.87 -5.46 -9.67
N ALA A 48 -4.85 -5.58 -8.82
CA ALA A 48 -3.76 -6.51 -9.02
C ALA A 48 -4.03 -7.90 -8.41
N GLY A 49 -5.21 -8.12 -7.85
CA GLY A 49 -5.61 -9.41 -7.30
C GLY A 49 -5.31 -9.60 -5.82
N TYR A 50 -4.97 -8.53 -5.10
CA TYR A 50 -4.71 -8.61 -3.66
C TYR A 50 -5.96 -8.34 -2.85
N GLN A 51 -6.03 -8.95 -1.66
CA GLN A 51 -6.94 -8.52 -0.60
C GLN A 51 -6.23 -7.50 0.26
N VAL A 52 -6.95 -6.49 0.73
CA VAL A 52 -6.37 -5.37 1.46
C VAL A 52 -7.00 -5.28 2.85
N GLN A 53 -6.15 -5.21 3.86
CA GLN A 53 -6.56 -4.88 5.22
C GLN A 53 -5.85 -3.61 5.66
N VAL A 54 -6.60 -2.69 6.27
CA VAL A 54 -6.07 -1.42 6.73
C VAL A 54 -6.08 -1.40 8.25
N SER A 55 -4.94 -1.05 8.85
CA SER A 55 -4.80 -0.91 10.30
C SER A 55 -4.34 0.51 10.62
N ASP A 56 -4.87 1.07 11.71
CA ASP A 56 -4.41 2.35 12.24
C ASP A 56 -3.12 2.18 13.03
N LEU A 57 -2.18 3.08 12.81
CA LEU A 57 -0.90 3.12 13.51
C LEU A 57 -0.68 4.50 14.12
N ALA A 58 -1.47 4.87 15.12
CA ALA A 58 -1.28 6.13 15.86
C ALA A 58 -1.11 7.34 14.93
N GLY A 59 -2.06 7.53 14.00
CA GLY A 59 -2.02 8.62 13.02
C GLY A 59 -1.55 8.24 11.64
N ASP A 60 -0.88 7.09 11.52
CA ASP A 60 -0.51 6.52 10.23
C ASP A 60 -1.41 5.33 9.89
N PHE A 61 -1.24 4.76 8.71
CA PHE A 61 -2.03 3.60 8.27
C PHE A 61 -1.10 2.52 7.76
N LYS A 62 -1.38 1.29 8.10
CA LYS A 62 -0.68 0.13 7.53
C LYS A 62 -1.66 -0.67 6.69
N LEU A 63 -1.31 -0.90 5.44
CA LEU A 63 -2.09 -1.74 4.53
C LEU A 63 -1.38 -3.08 4.40
N THR A 64 -2.12 -4.15 4.67
CA THR A 64 -1.60 -5.50 4.46
C THR A 64 -2.26 -6.06 3.21
N LEU A 65 -1.45 -6.32 2.19
CA LEU A 65 -1.89 -6.85 0.91
C LEU A 65 -1.59 -8.33 0.87
N THR A 66 -2.60 -9.15 0.61
CA THR A 66 -2.46 -10.61 0.59
C THR A 66 -3.10 -11.17 -0.68
N LYS A 67 -2.41 -12.04 -1.35
CA LYS A 67 -2.96 -12.79 -2.48
C LYS A 67 -3.74 -14.00 -2.04
#